data_cf72ef903874fb676e47aca9a07f4cc0
#
_entry.id   cf72ef903874fb676e47aca9a07f4cc0
#
_cell.length_a   1.000
_cell.length_b   1.000
_cell.length_c   1.000
_cell.angle_alpha   90.00
_cell.angle_beta   90.00
_cell.angle_gamma   90.00
#
_symmetry.space_group_name_H-M   'P 1'
#
loop_
_entity.id
_entity.type
_entity.pdbx_description
1 polymer ?
#
loop_
_entity_poly.entity_id
_entity_poly.type
_entity_poly.pdbx_seq_one_letter_code
_entity_poly.pdbx_strand_id
1 'polypeptide(L)'
;MEKFNYYHHHPVTDEFESAGNVYLKVKESDSHYLFKVTTDTGLTFYELFEKKKYSSKSKAFVSKTLKDGDYMYPTDKDFGYWAWCYSKFDYAIEKWNLKTSNL
;
A
#
# COMPACT_ATOMS: atom_id res chain seq x y z
N MET A 1 -5.97 13.30 -10.15
CA MET A 1 -5.58 12.17 -9.25
C MET A 1 -6.34 10.93 -9.67
N GLU A 2 -5.64 9.79 -9.80
CA GLU A 2 -6.28 8.55 -10.15
C GLU A 2 -7.18 8.05 -9.02
N LYS A 3 -8.27 7.36 -9.38
CA LYS A 3 -9.20 6.75 -8.44
C LYS A 3 -9.22 5.25 -8.65
N PHE A 4 -9.09 4.48 -7.56
CA PHE A 4 -9.09 3.04 -7.59
C PHE A 4 -10.21 2.46 -6.74
N ASN A 5 -10.64 1.24 -7.09
CA ASN A 5 -11.65 0.51 -6.32
C ASN A 5 -11.00 -0.08 -5.07
N TYR A 6 -11.58 0.21 -3.92
CA TYR A 6 -11.08 -0.23 -2.60
C TYR A 6 -10.98 -1.74 -2.46
N TYR A 7 -11.86 -2.50 -3.11
CA TYR A 7 -11.95 -3.95 -2.94
C TYR A 7 -11.03 -4.74 -3.88
N HIS A 8 -10.30 -4.08 -4.76
CA HIS A 8 -9.44 -4.73 -5.73
C HIS A 8 -8.00 -4.26 -5.61
N HIS A 9 -7.07 -5.16 -5.87
CA HIS A 9 -5.68 -4.77 -6.03
C HIS A 9 -5.55 -3.82 -7.22
N HIS A 10 -4.70 -2.82 -7.09
CA HIS A 10 -4.39 -1.87 -8.16
C HIS A 10 -2.90 -1.55 -8.14
N PRO A 11 -2.35 -0.94 -9.22
CA PRO A 11 -0.93 -0.57 -9.21
C PRO A 11 -0.62 0.45 -8.12
N VAL A 12 0.61 0.39 -7.59
CA VAL A 12 1.10 1.42 -6.67
C VAL A 12 1.51 2.62 -7.49
N THR A 13 0.92 3.78 -7.19
CA THR A 13 1.30 5.08 -7.75
C THR A 13 1.62 6.01 -6.59
N ASP A 14 2.33 7.13 -6.86
CA ASP A 14 2.78 8.03 -5.80
C ASP A 14 1.62 8.68 -5.03
N GLU A 15 0.48 8.84 -5.70
CA GLU A 15 -0.69 9.52 -5.15
C GLU A 15 -1.94 8.99 -5.84
N PHE A 16 -2.99 8.68 -5.06
CA PHE A 16 -4.27 8.23 -5.61
C PHE A 16 -5.38 8.40 -4.58
N GLU A 17 -6.62 8.23 -5.06
CA GLU A 17 -7.83 8.26 -4.23
C GLU A 17 -8.55 6.92 -4.31
N SER A 18 -9.08 6.45 -3.17
CA SER A 18 -9.88 5.24 -3.11
C SER A 18 -10.87 5.35 -1.96
N ALA A 19 -12.14 5.06 -2.21
CA ALA A 19 -13.22 5.09 -1.21
C ALA A 19 -13.30 6.43 -0.45
N GLY A 20 -13.00 7.55 -1.12
CA GLY A 20 -13.03 8.88 -0.50
C GLY A 20 -11.76 9.24 0.28
N ASN A 21 -10.81 8.33 0.39
CA ASN A 21 -9.54 8.57 1.08
C ASN A 21 -8.45 8.95 0.07
N VAL A 22 -7.51 9.80 0.50
CA VAL A 22 -6.36 10.21 -0.30
C VAL A 22 -5.12 9.49 0.21
N TYR A 23 -4.38 8.88 -0.69
CA TYR A 23 -3.19 8.08 -0.42
C TYR A 23 -1.97 8.77 -1.01
N LEU A 24 -0.95 9.00 -0.18
CA LEU A 24 0.31 9.64 -0.58
C LEU A 24 1.50 8.78 -0.19
N LYS A 25 2.37 8.49 -1.14
CA LYS A 25 3.62 7.77 -0.84
C LYS A 25 4.53 8.66 0.01
N VAL A 26 4.96 8.14 1.17
CA VAL A 26 5.86 8.83 2.10
C VAL A 26 7.28 8.32 1.95
N LYS A 27 7.46 7.00 1.84
CA LYS A 27 8.76 6.36 1.70
C LYS A 27 8.69 5.15 0.79
N GLU A 28 9.81 4.84 0.18
CA GLU A 28 9.98 3.66 -0.64
C GLU A 28 11.39 3.11 -0.44
N SER A 29 11.52 1.79 -0.32
CA SER A 29 12.78 1.07 -0.33
C SER A 29 12.74 -0.01 -1.40
N ASP A 30 13.78 -0.82 -1.51
CA ASP A 30 13.79 -1.96 -2.44
C ASP A 30 12.72 -3.00 -2.10
N SER A 31 12.29 -3.05 -0.83
CA SER A 31 11.41 -4.10 -0.32
C SER A 31 10.03 -3.63 0.13
N HIS A 32 9.85 -2.36 0.44
CA HIS A 32 8.62 -1.86 1.09
C HIS A 32 8.21 -0.48 0.59
N TYR A 33 6.93 -0.18 0.80
CA TYR A 33 6.33 1.15 0.65
C TYR A 33 5.74 1.60 1.98
N LEU A 34 5.75 2.91 2.23
CA LEU A 34 5.00 3.53 3.31
C LEU A 34 4.13 4.64 2.73
N PHE A 35 2.82 4.55 2.97
CA PHE A 35 1.83 5.53 2.50
C PHE A 35 1.17 6.22 3.68
N LYS A 36 0.87 7.51 3.50
CA LYS A 36 0.01 8.29 4.38
C LYS A 36 -1.38 8.27 3.79
N VAL A 37 -2.37 7.92 4.61
CA VAL A 37 -3.77 7.90 4.20
C VAL A 37 -4.53 8.96 4.98
N THR A 38 -5.22 9.84 4.26
CA THR A 38 -6.08 10.86 4.85
C THR A 38 -7.52 10.56 4.45
N THR A 39 -8.39 10.37 5.44
CA THR A 39 -9.80 10.07 5.19
C THR A 39 -10.57 11.33 4.81
N ASP A 40 -11.78 11.17 4.29
CA ASP A 40 -12.69 12.26 3.95
C ASP A 40 -13.09 13.09 5.17
N THR A 41 -13.00 12.53 6.39
CA THR A 41 -13.27 13.23 7.64
C THR A 41 -12.02 13.87 8.25
N GLY A 42 -10.86 13.77 7.59
CA GLY A 42 -9.62 14.39 8.04
C GLY A 42 -8.76 13.55 8.96
N LEU A 43 -9.13 12.28 9.21
CA LEU A 43 -8.28 11.37 9.98
C LEU A 43 -7.08 10.94 9.15
N THR A 44 -5.95 10.71 9.81
CA THR A 44 -4.71 10.30 9.16
C THR A 44 -4.19 9.01 9.77
N PHE A 45 -3.74 8.08 8.92
CA PHE A 45 -3.04 6.88 9.34
C PHE A 45 -2.02 6.48 8.27
N TYR A 46 -1.23 5.44 8.55
CA TYR A 46 -0.11 5.04 7.70
C TYR A 46 -0.22 3.57 7.38
N GLU A 47 0.02 3.22 6.11
CA GLU A 47 0.02 1.84 5.63
C GLU A 47 1.42 1.49 5.14
N LEU A 48 2.01 0.47 5.77
CA LEU A 48 3.34 -0.06 5.46
C LEU A 48 3.15 -1.44 4.83
N PHE A 49 3.76 -1.68 3.66
CA PHE A 49 3.57 -2.97 3.02
C PHE A 49 4.79 -3.38 2.18
N GLU A 50 4.90 -4.67 1.98
CA GLU A 50 5.94 -5.26 1.15
C GLU A 50 5.67 -5.02 -0.33
N LYS A 51 6.72 -4.91 -1.13
CA LYS A 51 6.61 -4.86 -2.59
C LYS A 51 6.28 -6.24 -3.12
N LYS A 52 5.09 -6.40 -3.69
CA LYS A 52 4.64 -7.62 -4.34
C LYS A 52 4.29 -7.34 -5.79
N LYS A 53 4.93 -8.05 -6.70
CA LYS A 53 4.67 -7.91 -8.13
C LYS A 53 3.46 -8.72 -8.53
N TYR A 54 2.63 -8.12 -9.38
CA TYR A 54 1.53 -8.82 -10.01
C TYR A 54 2.04 -9.74 -11.12
N SER A 55 1.41 -10.91 -11.23
CA SER A 55 1.61 -11.81 -12.36
C SER A 55 0.25 -12.34 -12.81
N SER A 56 -0.03 -12.22 -14.09
CA SER A 56 -1.27 -12.76 -14.69
C SER A 56 -1.33 -14.29 -14.62
N LYS A 57 -0.20 -14.93 -14.37
CA LYS A 57 -0.12 -16.39 -14.20
C LYS A 57 -0.56 -16.84 -12.81
N SER A 58 -0.61 -15.92 -11.85
CA SER A 58 -1.07 -16.23 -10.49
C SER A 58 -2.59 -16.18 -10.44
N LYS A 59 -3.21 -17.27 -9.95
CA LYS A 59 -4.66 -17.32 -9.76
C LYS A 59 -5.10 -16.66 -8.45
N ALA A 60 -4.15 -16.30 -7.59
CA ALA A 60 -4.44 -15.68 -6.29
C ALA A 60 -4.87 -14.22 -6.42
N PHE A 61 -4.46 -13.55 -7.50
CA PHE A 61 -4.74 -12.14 -7.71
C PHE A 61 -5.33 -11.95 -9.10
N VAL A 62 -6.60 -11.57 -9.15
CA VAL A 62 -7.29 -11.27 -10.41
C VAL A 62 -7.52 -9.77 -10.44
N SER A 63 -7.04 -9.10 -11.49
CA SER A 63 -7.20 -7.66 -11.62
C SER A 63 -7.36 -7.28 -13.10
N LYS A 64 -8.20 -6.27 -13.34
CA LYS A 64 -8.38 -5.67 -14.66
C LYS A 64 -7.44 -4.48 -14.89
N THR A 65 -6.82 -3.96 -13.82
CA THR A 65 -6.01 -2.74 -13.86
C THR A 65 -4.52 -3.00 -13.74
N LEU A 66 -4.12 -4.18 -13.27
CA LEU A 66 -2.73 -4.54 -13.08
C LEU A 66 -2.15 -5.23 -14.31
N LYS A 67 -0.89 -4.91 -14.59
CA LYS A 67 -0.08 -5.55 -15.64
C LYS A 67 1.05 -6.35 -14.99
N ASP A 68 1.54 -7.37 -15.68
CA ASP A 68 2.67 -8.17 -15.20
C ASP A 68 3.85 -7.25 -14.83
N GLY A 69 4.39 -7.44 -13.63
CA GLY A 69 5.49 -6.65 -13.14
C GLY A 69 5.09 -5.41 -12.32
N ASP A 70 3.83 -5.01 -12.35
CA ASP A 70 3.36 -3.92 -11.49
C ASP A 70 3.42 -4.35 -10.02
N TYR A 71 3.78 -3.43 -9.13
CA TYR A 71 3.62 -3.64 -7.70
C TYR A 71 2.17 -3.39 -7.33
N MET A 72 1.64 -4.25 -6.45
CA MET A 72 0.23 -4.21 -6.02
C MET A 72 0.06 -3.43 -4.74
N TYR A 73 -0.97 -2.59 -4.68
CA TYR A 73 -1.41 -2.01 -3.41
C TYR A 73 -2.25 -3.05 -2.64
N PRO A 74 -2.03 -3.23 -1.32
CA PRO A 74 -2.77 -4.24 -0.55
C PRO A 74 -4.26 -3.92 -0.43
N THR A 75 -5.05 -4.97 -0.23
CA THR A 75 -6.47 -4.88 0.13
C THR A 75 -6.64 -5.28 1.60
N ASP A 76 -7.84 -5.16 2.14
CA ASP A 76 -8.14 -5.49 3.53
C ASP A 76 -7.65 -6.88 3.95
N LYS A 77 -7.71 -7.84 3.02
CA LYS A 77 -7.33 -9.23 3.30
C LYS A 77 -5.83 -9.41 3.49
N ASP A 78 -5.03 -8.45 3.06
CA ASP A 78 -3.57 -8.54 3.09
C ASP A 78 -2.97 -7.99 4.39
N PHE A 79 -3.75 -7.20 5.13
CA PHE A 79 -3.27 -6.59 6.37
C PHE A 79 -3.08 -7.66 7.46
N GLY A 80 -1.91 -7.62 8.11
CA GLY A 80 -1.47 -8.64 9.03
C GLY A 80 -0.60 -9.73 8.40
N TYR A 81 -0.53 -9.79 7.06
CA TYR A 81 0.30 -10.75 6.33
C TYR A 81 1.50 -10.08 5.67
N TRP A 82 1.26 -9.19 4.71
CA TRP A 82 2.32 -8.44 4.05
C TRP A 82 2.07 -6.93 4.05
N ALA A 83 1.07 -6.48 4.78
CA ALA A 83 0.71 -5.08 4.96
C ALA A 83 0.30 -4.83 6.41
N TRP A 84 0.57 -3.62 6.92
CA TRP A 84 0.29 -3.21 8.29
C TRP A 84 -0.17 -1.76 8.32
N CYS A 85 -1.05 -1.43 9.28
CA CYS A 85 -1.62 -0.10 9.42
C CYS A 85 -1.27 0.47 10.80
N TYR A 86 -0.84 1.72 10.83
CA TYR A 86 -0.45 2.41 12.07
C TYR A 86 -1.11 3.78 12.13
N SER A 87 -1.58 4.16 13.31
CA SER A 87 -2.27 5.44 13.51
C SER A 87 -1.32 6.61 13.73
N LYS A 88 -0.08 6.35 14.14
CA LYS A 88 0.91 7.39 14.46
C LYS A 88 2.13 7.31 13.56
N PHE A 89 2.57 8.47 13.08
CA PHE A 89 3.74 8.57 12.19
C PHE A 89 5.00 8.01 12.83
N ASP A 90 5.29 8.38 14.09
CA ASP A 90 6.51 7.93 14.77
C ASP A 90 6.56 6.41 14.89
N TYR A 91 5.44 5.79 15.18
CA TYR A 91 5.34 4.34 15.28
C TYR A 91 5.49 3.67 13.90
N ALA A 92 4.90 4.27 12.88
CA ALA A 92 5.05 3.77 11.51
C ALA A 92 6.51 3.82 11.06
N ILE A 93 7.23 4.90 11.37
CA ILE A 93 8.66 5.05 11.04
C ILE A 93 9.50 4.02 11.81
N GLU A 94 9.21 3.78 13.07
CA GLU A 94 9.90 2.74 13.84
C GLU A 94 9.76 1.37 13.16
N LYS A 95 8.54 1.02 12.76
CA LYS A 95 8.28 -0.25 12.07
C LYS A 95 8.90 -0.29 10.68
N TRP A 96 8.89 0.83 9.98
CA TRP A 96 9.59 0.97 8.70
C TRP A 96 11.07 0.63 8.85
N ASN A 97 11.73 1.23 9.84
CA ASN A 97 13.16 1.01 10.07
C ASN A 97 13.45 -0.45 10.39
N LEU A 98 12.62 -1.10 11.20
CA LEU A 98 12.77 -2.51 11.54
C LEU A 98 12.64 -3.42 10.32
N LYS A 99 11.66 -3.13 9.44
CA LYS A 99 11.37 -3.99 8.28
C LYS A 99 12.32 -3.75 7.10
N THR A 100 12.90 -2.56 6.99
CA THR A 100 13.78 -2.21 5.87
C THR A 100 15.26 -2.24 6.25
N SER A 101 15.59 -2.54 7.49
CA SER A 101 16.96 -2.65 7.95
C SER A 101 17.67 -3.84 7.30
N ASN A 102 18.92 -3.64 6.89
CA ASN A 102 19.77 -4.67 6.28
C ASN A 102 20.75 -5.29 7.29
N LEU A 103 20.41 -5.25 8.56
CA LEU A 103 21.24 -5.82 9.61
C LEU A 103 21.17 -7.34 9.64
#